data_f58efe56bb63a96f77159c6f4a91b5a4
#
_entry.id   f58efe56bb63a96f77159c6f4a91b5a4
#
_cell.length_a   1.000
_cell.length_b   1.000
_cell.length_c   1.000
_cell.angle_alpha   90.00
_cell.angle_beta   90.00
_cell.angle_gamma   90.00
#
_symmetry.space_group_name_H-M   'P 1'
#
loop_
_entity.id
_entity.type
_entity.pdbx_description
1 polymer ?
#
loop_
_entity_poly.entity_id
_entity_poly.type
_entity_poly.pdbx_seq_one_letter_code
_entity_poly.pdbx_strand_id
1 'polypeptide(L)'
;EYIDVEGIVCPIATILLNTREAGTVERIVSEEGSFLHKGDTIVVLANEALANTIRADRLEWEKTCRNLKEQEIQMEQKSLDLKLRALDQQHAIANLKRSLEQSREEFRMGIKSKAQMEIVEADFIYQHRKMELQMQSLRHDSASTILRREMIKADYASASRKLEETCRRMDNLVVVSP
;
A
#
# COMPACT_ATOMS: atom_id res chain seq x y z
N GLU A 1 -12.44 -5.48 80.84
CA GLU A 1 -12.81 -4.10 80.45
C GLU A 1 -12.77 -4.03 78.92
N TYR A 2 -13.91 -3.75 78.29
CA TYR A 2 -13.98 -3.46 76.87
C TYR A 2 -14.09 -1.95 76.73
N ILE A 3 -13.28 -1.38 75.84
CA ILE A 3 -13.33 0.04 75.47
C ILE A 3 -14.03 0.09 74.10
N ASP A 4 -15.25 0.62 74.05
CA ASP A 4 -15.92 0.90 72.80
C ASP A 4 -15.32 2.16 72.19
N VAL A 5 -14.73 2.00 71.01
CA VAL A 5 -14.14 3.11 70.23
C VAL A 5 -14.95 3.26 68.94
N GLU A 6 -15.53 4.40 68.74
CA GLU A 6 -16.13 4.78 67.43
C GLU A 6 -15.00 5.11 66.45
N GLY A 7 -14.99 4.45 65.31
CA GLY A 7 -14.03 4.68 64.23
C GLY A 7 -14.76 4.85 62.89
N ILE A 8 -14.25 5.73 62.04
CA ILE A 8 -14.69 5.90 60.67
C ILE A 8 -13.80 5.06 59.76
N VAL A 9 -14.37 4.16 58.99
CA VAL A 9 -13.65 3.37 57.98
C VAL A 9 -13.46 4.24 56.74
N CYS A 10 -12.21 4.53 56.40
CA CYS A 10 -11.84 5.27 55.20
C CYS A 10 -11.06 4.38 54.24
N PRO A 11 -11.21 4.55 52.91
CA PRO A 11 -10.43 3.81 51.94
C PRO A 11 -8.94 4.18 52.07
N ILE A 12 -8.05 3.19 51.94
CA ILE A 12 -6.58 3.40 51.99
C ILE A 12 -6.10 4.19 50.77
N ALA A 13 -6.74 3.94 49.62
CA ALA A 13 -6.46 4.65 48.35
C ALA A 13 -7.73 4.81 47.55
N THR A 14 -7.86 5.94 46.91
CA THR A 14 -8.95 6.23 45.95
C THR A 14 -8.35 6.49 44.58
N ILE A 15 -8.76 5.77 43.56
CA ILE A 15 -8.31 5.95 42.17
C ILE A 15 -9.46 6.55 41.37
N LEU A 16 -9.21 7.72 40.76
CA LEU A 16 -10.13 8.35 39.86
C LEU A 16 -9.91 7.80 38.44
N LEU A 17 -10.91 7.09 37.91
CA LEU A 17 -10.87 6.56 36.54
C LEU A 17 -11.48 7.58 35.58
N ASN A 18 -10.66 8.07 34.66
CA ASN A 18 -11.10 8.94 33.58
C ASN A 18 -11.21 8.13 32.28
N THR A 19 -12.31 8.30 31.56
CA THR A 19 -12.49 7.71 30.24
C THR A 19 -11.70 8.51 29.20
N ARG A 20 -11.10 7.84 28.23
CA ARG A 20 -10.38 8.48 27.12
C ARG A 20 -11.31 8.99 26.02
N GLU A 21 -12.48 8.37 25.89
CA GLU A 21 -13.52 8.77 24.93
C GLU A 21 -14.81 9.14 25.68
N ALA A 22 -15.53 10.15 25.16
CA ALA A 22 -16.82 10.52 25.67
C ALA A 22 -17.87 9.48 25.29
N GLY A 23 -18.82 9.21 26.18
CA GLY A 23 -19.90 8.27 25.90
C GLY A 23 -20.98 8.30 26.98
N THR A 24 -22.12 7.67 26.70
CA THR A 24 -23.18 7.41 27.69
C THR A 24 -22.95 6.01 28.27
N VAL A 25 -23.25 5.84 29.56
CA VAL A 25 -23.16 4.53 30.20
C VAL A 25 -24.17 3.59 29.57
N GLU A 26 -23.70 2.56 28.88
CA GLU A 26 -24.57 1.52 28.30
C GLU A 26 -24.85 0.44 29.32
N ARG A 27 -23.81 -0.01 30.05
CA ARG A 27 -23.94 -1.06 31.05
C ARG A 27 -22.88 -0.94 32.13
N ILE A 28 -23.30 -1.02 33.36
CA ILE A 28 -22.43 -1.21 34.51
C ILE A 28 -22.22 -2.72 34.68
N VAL A 29 -21.00 -3.20 34.60
CA VAL A 29 -20.66 -4.63 34.65
C VAL A 29 -20.36 -5.04 36.10
N SER A 30 -19.71 -4.17 36.86
CA SER A 30 -19.31 -4.44 38.24
C SER A 30 -20.12 -3.59 39.19
N GLU A 31 -20.81 -4.22 40.13
CA GLU A 31 -21.62 -3.57 41.16
C GLU A 31 -20.74 -2.97 42.25
N GLU A 32 -21.30 -1.99 42.98
CA GLU A 32 -20.61 -1.39 44.14
C GLU A 32 -20.33 -2.45 45.22
N GLY A 33 -19.14 -2.44 45.77
CA GLY A 33 -18.68 -3.41 46.79
C GLY A 33 -18.10 -4.70 46.18
N SER A 34 -18.08 -4.90 44.87
CA SER A 34 -17.47 -6.09 44.26
C SER A 34 -15.94 -6.05 44.29
N PHE A 35 -15.31 -7.20 44.39
CA PHE A 35 -13.85 -7.36 44.27
C PHE A 35 -13.49 -7.44 42.80
N LEU A 36 -12.52 -6.62 42.39
CA LEU A 36 -12.04 -6.54 41.01
C LEU A 36 -10.56 -6.88 40.91
N HIS A 37 -10.20 -7.61 39.87
CA HIS A 37 -8.81 -7.82 39.50
C HIS A 37 -8.41 -6.81 38.42
N LYS A 38 -7.10 -6.63 38.27
CA LYS A 38 -6.57 -5.80 37.18
C LYS A 38 -7.03 -6.30 35.82
N GLY A 39 -7.65 -5.42 35.04
CA GLY A 39 -8.17 -5.71 33.71
C GLY A 39 -9.65 -6.08 33.67
N ASP A 40 -10.31 -6.24 34.84
CA ASP A 40 -11.75 -6.51 34.89
C ASP A 40 -12.55 -5.30 34.37
N THR A 41 -13.59 -5.57 33.58
CA THR A 41 -14.45 -4.52 33.03
C THR A 41 -15.38 -3.97 34.11
N ILE A 42 -15.34 -2.66 34.29
CA ILE A 42 -16.19 -1.94 35.26
C ILE A 42 -17.45 -1.41 34.59
N VAL A 43 -17.27 -0.63 33.49
CA VAL A 43 -18.33 0.05 32.78
C VAL A 43 -18.08 -0.05 31.28
N VAL A 44 -19.15 -0.23 30.53
CA VAL A 44 -19.15 -0.14 29.08
C VAL A 44 -19.89 1.14 28.69
N LEU A 45 -19.25 1.96 27.86
CA LEU A 45 -19.82 3.19 27.32
C LEU A 45 -20.30 2.96 25.90
N ALA A 46 -21.41 3.62 25.54
CA ALA A 46 -21.88 3.73 24.16
C ALA A 46 -21.56 5.13 23.62
N ASN A 47 -21.04 5.18 22.40
CA ASN A 47 -20.86 6.43 21.66
C ASN A 47 -21.34 6.21 20.22
N GLU A 48 -22.56 6.64 19.95
CA GLU A 48 -23.21 6.46 18.65
C GLU A 48 -22.51 7.28 17.55
N ALA A 49 -22.00 8.46 17.90
CA ALA A 49 -21.23 9.31 16.98
C ALA A 49 -19.93 8.63 16.56
N LEU A 50 -19.22 8.01 17.50
CA LEU A 50 -18.01 7.23 17.19
C LEU A 50 -18.34 5.99 16.34
N ALA A 51 -19.40 5.26 16.67
CA ALA A 51 -19.84 4.11 15.88
C ALA A 51 -20.19 4.49 14.43
N ASN A 52 -20.84 5.63 14.22
CA ASN A 52 -21.14 6.15 12.89
C ASN A 52 -19.86 6.59 12.15
N THR A 53 -18.91 7.21 12.84
CA THR A 53 -17.61 7.56 12.26
C THR A 53 -16.85 6.32 11.78
N ILE A 54 -16.81 5.25 12.58
CA ILE A 54 -16.17 3.99 12.20
C ILE A 54 -16.84 3.35 10.99
N ARG A 55 -18.19 3.38 10.94
CA ARG A 55 -18.91 2.88 9.75
C ARG A 55 -18.56 3.67 8.49
N ALA A 56 -18.48 5.00 8.60
CA ALA A 56 -18.09 5.87 7.49
C ALA A 56 -16.65 5.62 7.06
N ASP A 57 -15.69 5.57 7.99
CA ASP A 57 -14.29 5.29 7.72
C ASP A 57 -14.08 3.90 7.10
N ARG A 58 -14.85 2.90 7.55
CA ARG A 58 -14.83 1.56 6.97
C ARG A 58 -15.31 1.55 5.52
N LEU A 59 -16.40 2.23 5.21
CA LEU A 59 -16.89 2.35 3.84
C LEU A 59 -15.90 3.08 2.94
N GLU A 60 -15.26 4.13 3.45
CA GLU A 60 -14.23 4.86 2.72
C GLU A 60 -12.99 4.00 2.49
N TRP A 61 -12.56 3.25 3.49
CA TRP A 61 -11.48 2.27 3.36
C TRP A 61 -11.80 1.20 2.30
N GLU A 62 -13.02 0.64 2.31
CA GLU A 62 -13.44 -0.36 1.33
C GLU A 62 -13.44 0.19 -0.11
N LYS A 63 -13.85 1.46 -0.31
CA LYS A 63 -13.76 2.15 -1.60
C LYS A 63 -12.30 2.35 -2.03
N THR A 64 -11.48 2.84 -1.11
CA THR A 64 -10.05 3.05 -1.36
C THR A 64 -9.37 1.75 -1.74
N CYS A 65 -9.63 0.65 -1.01
CA CYS A 65 -9.07 -0.67 -1.31
C CYS A 65 -9.48 -1.17 -2.71
N ARG A 66 -10.74 -0.99 -3.10
CA ARG A 66 -11.18 -1.36 -4.45
C ARG A 66 -10.45 -0.56 -5.53
N ASN A 67 -10.36 0.76 -5.37
CA ASN A 67 -9.67 1.62 -6.32
C ASN A 67 -8.17 1.29 -6.42
N LEU A 68 -7.52 1.04 -5.29
CA LEU A 68 -6.11 0.64 -5.26
C LEU A 68 -5.89 -0.73 -5.91
N LYS A 69 -6.81 -1.67 -5.71
CA LYS A 69 -6.77 -2.99 -6.34
C LYS A 69 -6.92 -2.90 -7.87
N GLU A 70 -7.85 -2.07 -8.33
CA GLU A 70 -8.04 -1.81 -9.76
C GLU A 70 -6.78 -1.19 -10.38
N GLN A 71 -6.19 -0.18 -9.72
CA GLN A 71 -4.93 0.44 -10.16
C GLN A 71 -3.78 -0.58 -10.18
N GLU A 72 -3.69 -1.48 -9.21
CA GLU A 72 -2.68 -2.54 -9.18
C GLU A 72 -2.80 -3.45 -10.41
N ILE A 73 -4.01 -3.89 -10.74
CA ILE A 73 -4.28 -4.72 -11.94
C ILE A 73 -3.88 -3.98 -13.22
N GLN A 74 -4.24 -2.70 -13.34
CA GLN A 74 -3.86 -1.87 -14.50
C GLN A 74 -2.33 -1.72 -14.62
N MET A 75 -1.62 -1.55 -13.49
CA MET A 75 -0.16 -1.47 -13.48
C MET A 75 0.49 -2.80 -13.85
N GLU A 76 -0.10 -3.92 -13.45
CA GLU A 76 0.39 -5.25 -13.85
C GLU A 76 0.22 -5.49 -15.35
N GLN A 77 -0.95 -5.18 -15.92
CA GLN A 77 -1.19 -5.24 -17.36
C GLN A 77 -0.20 -4.36 -18.13
N LYS A 78 0.01 -3.12 -17.68
CA LYS A 78 0.99 -2.21 -18.28
C LYS A 78 2.41 -2.78 -18.22
N SER A 79 2.79 -3.39 -17.10
CA SER A 79 4.10 -4.02 -16.95
C SER A 79 4.32 -5.17 -17.93
N LEU A 80 3.29 -5.98 -18.17
CA LEU A 80 3.33 -7.06 -19.17
C LEU A 80 3.43 -6.52 -20.60
N ASP A 81 2.65 -5.51 -20.94
CA ASP A 81 2.72 -4.84 -22.26
C ASP A 81 4.12 -4.26 -22.53
N LEU A 82 4.72 -3.58 -21.53
CA LEU A 82 6.07 -3.06 -21.64
C LEU A 82 7.12 -4.16 -21.85
N LYS A 83 6.96 -5.31 -21.18
CA LYS A 83 7.86 -6.47 -21.36
C LYS A 83 7.74 -7.05 -22.77
N LEU A 84 6.53 -7.19 -23.29
CA LEU A 84 6.29 -7.67 -24.67
C LEU A 84 6.94 -6.71 -25.68
N ARG A 85 6.71 -5.41 -25.55
CA ARG A 85 7.33 -4.39 -26.43
C ARG A 85 8.86 -4.43 -26.35
N ALA A 86 9.43 -4.63 -25.16
CA ALA A 86 10.87 -4.75 -25.00
C ALA A 86 11.42 -6.00 -25.71
N LEU A 87 10.72 -7.12 -25.64
CA LEU A 87 11.07 -8.36 -26.34
C LEU A 87 11.01 -8.19 -27.87
N ASP A 88 9.92 -7.60 -28.38
CA ASP A 88 9.78 -7.31 -29.80
C ASP A 88 10.91 -6.38 -30.31
N GLN A 89 11.26 -5.39 -29.52
CA GLN A 89 12.35 -4.48 -29.84
C GLN A 89 13.72 -5.19 -29.86
N GLN A 90 13.98 -6.08 -28.92
CA GLN A 90 15.19 -6.90 -28.90
C GLN A 90 15.27 -7.81 -30.14
N HIS A 91 14.18 -8.42 -30.51
CA HIS A 91 14.09 -9.26 -31.71
C HIS A 91 14.33 -8.44 -32.97
N ALA A 92 13.75 -7.25 -33.07
CA ALA A 92 13.96 -6.34 -34.21
C ALA A 92 15.44 -5.92 -34.35
N ILE A 93 16.12 -5.60 -33.23
CA ILE A 93 17.57 -5.30 -33.21
C ILE A 93 18.40 -6.51 -33.70
N ALA A 94 18.06 -7.71 -33.24
CA ALA A 94 18.76 -8.94 -33.65
C ALA A 94 18.59 -9.23 -35.15
N ASN A 95 17.41 -9.00 -35.70
CA ASN A 95 17.13 -9.15 -37.13
C ASN A 95 17.89 -8.10 -37.95
N LEU A 96 17.92 -6.85 -37.50
CA LEU A 96 18.65 -5.78 -38.16
C LEU A 96 20.16 -6.09 -38.23
N LYS A 97 20.75 -6.62 -37.14
CA LYS A 97 22.16 -7.04 -37.12
C LYS A 97 22.42 -8.18 -38.12
N ARG A 98 21.53 -9.19 -38.16
CA ARG A 98 21.65 -10.29 -39.14
C ARG A 98 21.58 -9.79 -40.58
N SER A 99 20.68 -8.88 -40.89
CA SER A 99 20.56 -8.27 -42.21
C SER A 99 21.82 -7.50 -42.63
N LEU A 100 22.42 -6.78 -41.68
CA LEU A 100 23.73 -6.10 -41.92
C LEU A 100 24.85 -7.12 -42.23
N GLU A 101 24.96 -8.18 -41.43
CA GLU A 101 25.95 -9.23 -41.62
C GLU A 101 25.80 -9.90 -42.99
N GLN A 102 24.58 -10.25 -43.36
CA GLN A 102 24.27 -10.81 -44.70
C GLN A 102 24.71 -9.81 -45.80
N SER A 103 24.40 -8.54 -45.66
CA SER A 103 24.77 -7.52 -46.64
C SER A 103 26.30 -7.36 -46.75
N ARG A 104 27.06 -7.53 -45.66
CA ARG A 104 28.51 -7.54 -45.63
C ARG A 104 29.10 -8.73 -46.38
N GLU A 105 28.52 -9.93 -46.22
CA GLU A 105 28.95 -11.10 -46.96
C GLU A 105 28.69 -10.96 -48.47
N GLU A 106 27.53 -10.43 -48.85
CA GLU A 106 27.19 -10.12 -50.26
C GLU A 106 28.17 -9.10 -50.89
N PHE A 107 28.62 -8.12 -50.09
CA PHE A 107 29.66 -7.18 -50.53
C PHE A 107 31.03 -7.88 -50.70
N ARG A 108 31.40 -8.76 -49.77
CA ARG A 108 32.65 -9.55 -49.88
C ARG A 108 32.68 -10.44 -51.11
N MET A 109 31.50 -11.01 -51.47
CA MET A 109 31.33 -11.84 -52.65
C MET A 109 31.26 -11.00 -53.95
N GLY A 110 31.31 -9.68 -53.87
CA GLY A 110 31.23 -8.79 -55.04
C GLY A 110 29.81 -8.64 -55.63
N ILE A 111 28.78 -9.09 -54.90
CA ILE A 111 27.37 -9.00 -55.33
C ILE A 111 26.84 -7.57 -55.16
N LYS A 112 27.28 -6.89 -54.09
CA LYS A 112 26.92 -5.50 -53.80
C LYS A 112 28.06 -4.55 -54.12
N SER A 113 27.72 -3.36 -54.63
CA SER A 113 28.69 -2.28 -54.84
C SER A 113 29.02 -1.54 -53.54
N LYS A 114 30.15 -0.82 -53.50
CA LYS A 114 30.51 0.01 -52.36
C LYS A 114 29.47 1.03 -52.01
N ALA A 115 28.90 1.70 -52.99
CA ALA A 115 27.82 2.70 -52.76
C ALA A 115 26.56 2.06 -52.13
N GLN A 116 26.18 0.87 -52.55
CA GLN A 116 25.06 0.14 -51.96
C GLN A 116 25.37 -0.28 -50.51
N MET A 117 26.58 -0.68 -50.19
CA MET A 117 26.96 -1.01 -48.83
C MET A 117 26.96 0.18 -47.87
N GLU A 118 27.48 1.35 -48.36
CA GLU A 118 27.44 2.61 -47.60
C GLU A 118 25.99 3.01 -47.23
N ILE A 119 25.04 2.83 -48.11
CA ILE A 119 23.59 3.10 -47.86
C ILE A 119 23.09 2.15 -46.77
N VAL A 120 23.37 0.86 -46.89
CA VAL A 120 22.93 -0.14 -45.90
C VAL A 120 23.51 0.14 -44.50
N GLU A 121 24.79 0.51 -44.44
CA GLU A 121 25.45 0.87 -43.17
C GLU A 121 24.84 2.14 -42.54
N ALA A 122 24.57 3.16 -43.35
CA ALA A 122 23.95 4.37 -42.87
C ALA A 122 22.52 4.11 -42.35
N ASP A 123 21.73 3.32 -43.08
CA ASP A 123 20.38 2.93 -42.63
C ASP A 123 20.45 2.07 -41.33
N PHE A 124 21.39 1.13 -41.25
CA PHE A 124 21.61 0.35 -40.03
C PHE A 124 21.92 1.27 -38.83
N ILE A 125 22.83 2.22 -38.97
CA ILE A 125 23.20 3.15 -37.89
C ILE A 125 21.98 3.93 -37.42
N TYR A 126 21.18 4.46 -38.37
CA TYR A 126 19.97 5.19 -38.05
C TYR A 126 18.94 4.32 -37.33
N GLN A 127 18.62 3.16 -37.87
CA GLN A 127 17.62 2.24 -37.31
C GLN A 127 18.07 1.73 -35.96
N HIS A 128 19.35 1.35 -35.83
CA HIS A 128 19.90 0.90 -34.56
C HIS A 128 19.79 2.00 -33.47
N ARG A 129 20.13 3.24 -33.80
CA ARG A 129 20.03 4.36 -32.86
C ARG A 129 18.58 4.65 -32.45
N LYS A 130 17.66 4.60 -33.39
CA LYS A 130 16.23 4.75 -33.13
C LYS A 130 15.73 3.68 -32.18
N MET A 131 16.08 2.42 -32.40
CA MET A 131 15.68 1.29 -31.54
C MET A 131 16.30 1.38 -30.14
N GLU A 132 17.56 1.85 -30.06
CA GLU A 132 18.23 2.08 -28.77
C GLU A 132 17.50 3.13 -27.93
N LEU A 133 17.08 4.25 -28.53
CA LEU A 133 16.29 5.29 -27.86
C LEU A 133 14.91 4.76 -27.42
N GLN A 134 14.26 3.96 -28.26
CA GLN A 134 12.99 3.31 -27.91
C GLN A 134 13.16 2.36 -26.71
N MET A 135 14.24 1.57 -26.68
CA MET A 135 14.54 0.70 -25.54
C MET A 135 14.82 1.50 -24.26
N GLN A 136 15.50 2.64 -24.38
CA GLN A 136 15.72 3.53 -23.23
C GLN A 136 14.40 4.09 -22.69
N SER A 137 13.47 4.51 -23.56
CA SER A 137 12.14 4.95 -23.19
C SER A 137 11.34 3.84 -22.47
N LEU A 138 11.37 2.61 -23.00
CA LEU A 138 10.70 1.46 -22.36
C LEU A 138 11.26 1.16 -20.97
N ARG A 139 12.59 1.28 -20.77
CA ARG A 139 13.20 1.13 -19.45
C ARG A 139 12.74 2.21 -18.47
N HIS A 140 12.64 3.45 -18.92
CA HIS A 140 12.15 4.56 -18.11
C HIS A 140 10.67 4.35 -17.71
N ASP A 141 9.83 3.92 -18.66
CA ASP A 141 8.42 3.63 -18.39
C ASP A 141 8.24 2.45 -17.42
N SER A 142 9.10 1.44 -17.55
CA SER A 142 9.13 0.31 -16.61
C SER A 142 9.50 0.77 -15.19
N ALA A 143 10.54 1.58 -15.05
CA ALA A 143 10.94 2.14 -13.75
C ALA A 143 9.84 3.02 -13.13
N SER A 144 9.19 3.86 -13.93
CA SER A 144 8.03 4.67 -13.50
C SER A 144 6.86 3.80 -13.03
N THR A 145 6.60 2.68 -13.70
CA THR A 145 5.54 1.74 -13.33
C THR A 145 5.84 1.07 -11.98
N ILE A 146 7.11 0.73 -11.71
CA ILE A 146 7.55 0.16 -10.42
C ILE A 146 7.34 1.18 -9.30
N LEU A 147 7.79 2.43 -9.47
CA LEU A 147 7.59 3.49 -8.47
C LEU A 147 6.12 3.72 -8.16
N ARG A 148 5.26 3.73 -9.18
CA ARG A 148 3.82 3.91 -9.00
C ARG A 148 3.21 2.75 -8.21
N ARG A 149 3.69 1.53 -8.40
CA ARG A 149 3.27 0.36 -7.63
C ARG A 149 3.63 0.46 -6.15
N GLU A 150 4.82 0.98 -5.85
CA GLU A 150 5.24 1.23 -4.46
C GLU A 150 4.38 2.33 -3.79
N MET A 151 4.00 3.38 -4.53
CA MET A 151 3.08 4.41 -4.03
C MET A 151 1.71 3.81 -3.69
N ILE A 152 1.14 2.97 -4.56
CA ILE A 152 -0.13 2.28 -4.32
C ILE A 152 -0.06 1.45 -3.03
N LYS A 153 1.04 0.72 -2.78
CA LYS A 153 1.23 -0.04 -1.55
C LYS A 153 1.30 0.86 -0.31
N ALA A 154 1.97 2.00 -0.41
CA ALA A 154 2.06 2.97 0.67
C ALA A 154 0.69 3.59 1.00
N ASP A 155 -0.11 3.91 -0.01
CA ASP A 155 -1.46 4.44 0.15
C ASP A 155 -2.38 3.41 0.82
N TYR A 156 -2.31 2.14 0.41
CA TYR A 156 -3.03 1.05 1.07
C TYR A 156 -2.66 0.92 2.57
N ALA A 157 -1.36 0.93 2.88
CA ALA A 157 -0.89 0.86 4.25
C ALA A 157 -1.32 2.08 5.09
N SER A 158 -1.38 3.26 4.49
CA SER A 158 -1.87 4.48 5.14
C SER A 158 -3.37 4.39 5.45
N ALA A 159 -4.18 3.98 4.47
CA ALA A 159 -5.62 3.81 4.64
C ALA A 159 -5.96 2.76 5.71
N SER A 160 -5.22 1.64 5.74
CA SER A 160 -5.40 0.59 6.75
C SER A 160 -5.07 1.08 8.16
N ARG A 161 -3.97 1.84 8.32
CA ARG A 161 -3.59 2.42 9.62
C ARG A 161 -4.65 3.39 10.15
N LYS A 162 -5.20 4.24 9.29
CA LYS A 162 -6.26 5.18 9.67
C LYS A 162 -7.48 4.44 10.22
N LEU A 163 -7.94 3.39 9.54
CA LEU A 163 -9.07 2.58 10.01
C LEU A 163 -8.76 1.89 11.33
N GLU A 164 -7.57 1.32 11.48
CA GLU A 164 -7.13 0.67 12.71
C GLU A 164 -7.09 1.64 13.90
N GLU A 165 -6.59 2.86 13.68
CA GLU A 165 -6.57 3.92 14.70
C GLU A 165 -7.99 4.30 15.14
N THR A 166 -8.91 4.48 14.19
CA THR A 166 -10.31 4.77 14.51
C THR A 166 -10.99 3.60 15.25
N CYS A 167 -10.68 2.35 14.86
CA CYS A 167 -11.20 1.17 15.56
C CYS A 167 -10.69 1.05 17.00
N ARG A 168 -9.40 1.35 17.25
CA ARG A 168 -8.83 1.35 18.62
C ARG A 168 -9.52 2.32 19.57
N ARG A 169 -10.13 3.36 19.06
CA ARG A 169 -10.91 4.30 19.87
C ARG A 169 -12.16 3.63 20.47
N MET A 170 -12.71 2.59 19.82
CA MET A 170 -13.80 1.80 20.43
C MET A 170 -13.35 1.05 21.69
N ASP A 171 -12.11 0.56 21.72
CA ASP A 171 -11.59 -0.15 22.88
C ASP A 171 -11.53 0.76 24.12
N ASN A 172 -11.39 2.09 23.89
CA ASN A 172 -11.40 3.08 24.98
C ASN A 172 -12.79 3.35 25.58
N LEU A 173 -13.85 2.78 25.02
CA LEU A 173 -15.22 2.84 25.59
C LEU A 173 -15.41 1.79 26.68
N VAL A 174 -14.51 0.83 26.81
CA VAL A 174 -14.54 -0.16 27.88
C VAL A 174 -13.60 0.32 29.00
N VAL A 175 -14.19 0.63 30.14
CA VAL A 175 -13.43 1.05 31.34
C VAL A 175 -13.06 -0.18 32.13
N VAL A 176 -11.76 -0.38 32.32
CA VAL A 176 -11.22 -1.54 33.04
C VAL A 176 -10.52 -1.14 34.33
N SER A 177 -10.43 -2.07 35.29
CA SER A 177 -9.69 -1.91 36.53
C SER A 177 -8.18 -1.77 36.25
N PRO A 178 -7.46 -0.84 36.90
CA PRO A 178 -6.02 -0.60 36.75
C PRO A 178 -5.12 -1.70 37.30
#